data_ec23fcc239e797701df8423845eb44bf
#
_entry.id   ec23fcc239e797701df8423845eb44bf
#
_cell.length_a   1.000
_cell.length_b   1.000
_cell.length_c   1.000
_cell.angle_alpha   90.00
_cell.angle_beta   90.00
_cell.angle_gamma   90.00
#
_symmetry.space_group_name_H-M   'P 1'
#
loop_
_entity.id
_entity.type
_entity.pdbx_description
1 polymer ?
#
loop_
_entity_poly.entity_id
_entity_poly.type
_entity_poly.pdbx_seq_one_letter_code
_entity_poly.pdbx_strand_id
1 'polypeptide(L)'
;MLPKHRQPTSPGEMLLKEFLEPMGLTQKAFAEHLGWTYARLNEIINGRRGITASSALAFADALGTTPEFWLNLQLQHDLWMGYQKHKPIPPISNGQFSVK
;
A
#
# COMPACT_ATOMS: atom_id res chain seq x y z
N MET A 1 3.72 -3.27 -16.37
CA MET A 1 3.57 -4.61 -15.78
C MET A 1 4.50 -4.82 -14.61
N LEU A 2 4.03 -5.44 -13.57
CA LEU A 2 4.82 -5.67 -12.37
C LEU A 2 5.75 -6.85 -12.53
N PRO A 3 7.05 -6.69 -12.30
CA PRO A 3 7.97 -7.82 -12.42
C PRO A 3 7.70 -8.83 -11.30
N LYS A 4 7.66 -10.10 -11.66
CA LYS A 4 7.34 -11.15 -10.70
C LYS A 4 8.47 -11.45 -9.74
N HIS A 5 9.69 -11.17 -10.13
CA HIS A 5 10.88 -11.50 -9.35
C HIS A 5 11.41 -10.31 -8.55
N ARG A 6 10.68 -9.23 -8.56
CA ARG A 6 11.16 -8.00 -7.94
C ARG A 6 10.05 -7.39 -7.09
N GLN A 7 10.35 -7.25 -5.83
CA GLN A 7 9.38 -6.71 -4.90
C GLN A 7 9.16 -5.22 -5.15
N PRO A 8 7.92 -4.79 -5.30
CA PRO A 8 7.65 -3.36 -5.43
C PRO A 8 7.87 -2.65 -4.10
N THR A 9 8.05 -1.34 -4.16
CA THR A 9 8.15 -0.52 -2.97
C THR A 9 6.83 -0.60 -2.20
N SER A 10 6.91 -0.93 -0.92
CA SER A 10 5.71 -0.99 -0.09
C SER A 10 5.24 0.42 0.26
N PRO A 11 3.96 0.58 0.62
CA PRO A 11 3.47 1.91 1.04
C PRO A 11 4.24 2.45 2.24
N GLY A 12 4.58 1.59 3.20
CA GLY A 12 5.32 2.03 4.38
C GLY A 12 6.72 2.51 4.03
N GLU A 13 7.39 1.81 3.15
CA GLU A 13 8.72 2.20 2.70
C GLU A 13 8.65 3.51 1.92
N MET A 14 7.67 3.66 1.05
CA MET A 14 7.46 4.90 0.30
C MET A 14 7.27 6.07 1.27
N LEU A 15 6.41 5.89 2.27
CA LEU A 15 6.16 6.96 3.23
C LEU A 15 7.43 7.34 3.96
N LEU A 16 8.17 6.38 4.45
CA LEU A 16 9.37 6.65 5.24
C LEU A 16 10.48 7.28 4.39
N LYS A 17 10.79 6.66 3.26
CA LYS A 17 11.98 7.03 2.48
C LYS A 17 11.77 8.24 1.61
N GLU A 18 10.58 8.38 1.05
CA GLU A 18 10.35 9.42 0.05
C GLU A 18 9.64 10.65 0.61
N PHE A 19 9.08 10.55 1.82
CA PHE A 19 8.36 11.68 2.43
C PHE A 19 8.94 12.06 3.78
N LEU A 20 8.93 11.16 4.76
CA LEU A 20 9.31 11.55 6.11
C LEU A 20 10.80 11.88 6.22
N GLU A 21 11.66 11.04 5.68
CA GLU A 21 13.11 11.31 5.74
C GLU A 21 13.49 12.59 5.02
N PRO A 22 13.07 12.81 3.76
CA PRO A 22 13.40 14.05 3.08
C PRO A 22 12.82 15.29 3.75
N MET A 23 11.67 15.17 4.42
CA MET A 23 11.05 16.29 5.12
C MET A 23 11.62 16.51 6.51
N GLY A 24 12.51 15.64 6.96
CA GLY A 24 13.05 15.74 8.31
C GLY A 24 12.04 15.45 9.40
N LEU A 25 11.00 14.68 9.10
CA LEU A 25 9.95 14.36 10.06
C LEU A 25 10.20 13.02 10.69
N THR A 26 10.06 12.97 12.02
CA THR A 26 10.06 11.68 12.72
C THR A 26 8.68 11.04 12.60
N GLN A 27 8.64 9.73 12.81
CA GLN A 27 7.37 9.01 12.85
C GLN A 27 6.47 9.58 13.94
N LYS A 28 7.04 9.89 15.10
CA LYS A 28 6.27 10.44 16.21
C LYS A 28 5.61 11.76 15.83
N ALA A 29 6.38 12.66 15.23
CA ALA A 29 5.85 13.96 14.83
C ALA A 29 4.75 13.82 13.79
N PHE A 30 4.94 12.93 12.83
CA PHE A 30 3.94 12.74 11.79
C PHE A 30 2.66 12.10 12.36
N ALA A 31 2.81 11.11 13.24
CA ALA A 31 1.65 10.51 13.90
C ALA A 31 0.87 11.57 14.69
N GLU A 32 1.57 12.43 15.40
CA GLU A 32 0.91 13.52 16.14
C GLU A 32 0.16 14.45 15.20
N HIS A 33 0.77 14.79 14.09
CA HIS A 33 0.12 15.64 13.09
C HIS A 33 -1.17 15.01 12.56
N LEU A 34 -1.16 13.69 12.34
CA LEU A 34 -2.34 12.97 11.85
C LEU A 34 -3.39 12.75 12.93
N GLY A 35 -3.04 12.94 14.19
CA GLY A 35 -3.92 12.59 15.30
C GLY A 35 -3.96 11.08 15.55
N TRP A 36 -2.91 10.37 15.19
CA TRP A 36 -2.81 8.91 15.33
C TRP A 36 -1.88 8.55 16.47
N THR A 37 -2.02 7.32 16.95
CA THR A 37 -0.99 6.77 17.83
C THR A 37 0.27 6.47 17.03
N TYR A 38 1.41 6.52 17.71
CA TYR A 38 2.67 6.13 17.10
C TYR A 38 2.59 4.67 16.61
N ALA A 39 1.98 3.80 17.39
CA ALA A 39 1.89 2.39 17.06
C ALA A 39 1.18 2.16 15.73
N ARG A 40 0.08 2.88 15.49
CA ARG A 40 -0.66 2.75 14.23
C ARG A 40 0.20 3.11 13.03
N LEU A 41 0.90 4.23 13.12
CA LEU A 41 1.77 4.66 12.01
C LEU A 41 2.93 3.71 11.83
N ASN A 42 3.54 3.30 12.93
CA ASN A 42 4.69 2.39 12.88
C ASN A 42 4.32 1.05 12.25
N GLU A 43 3.11 0.55 12.51
CA GLU A 43 2.65 -0.70 11.89
C GLU A 43 2.54 -0.58 10.37
N ILE A 44 2.09 0.57 9.89
CA ILE A 44 2.03 0.79 8.45
C ILE A 44 3.44 0.86 7.85
N ILE A 45 4.32 1.59 8.50
CA ILE A 45 5.69 1.75 8.00
C ILE A 45 6.40 0.41 7.94
N ASN A 46 6.17 -0.46 8.92
CA ASN A 46 6.81 -1.77 8.97
C ASN A 46 6.07 -2.87 8.22
N GLY A 47 4.99 -2.51 7.52
CA GLY A 47 4.27 -3.48 6.69
C GLY A 47 3.37 -4.43 7.46
N ARG A 48 3.11 -4.16 8.74
CA ARG A 48 2.21 -5.00 9.54
C ARG A 48 0.75 -4.63 9.37
N ARG A 49 0.48 -3.46 8.83
CA ARG A 49 -0.87 -2.96 8.59
C ARG A 49 -0.89 -2.38 7.20
N GLY A 50 -1.86 -2.80 6.40
CA GLY A 50 -1.99 -2.30 5.04
C GLY A 50 -2.63 -0.92 4.98
N ILE A 51 -2.54 -0.31 3.82
CA ILE A 51 -3.20 0.96 3.54
C ILE A 51 -4.69 0.69 3.28
N THR A 52 -5.53 1.42 3.97
CA THR A 52 -6.97 1.42 3.72
C THR A 52 -7.36 2.75 3.13
N ALA A 53 -8.62 2.88 2.72
CA ALA A 53 -9.12 4.16 2.21
C ALA A 53 -8.91 5.27 3.26
N SER A 54 -9.16 4.96 4.52
CA SER A 54 -9.00 5.95 5.59
C SER A 54 -7.56 6.44 5.71
N SER A 55 -6.59 5.53 5.73
CA SER A 55 -5.20 5.95 5.86
C SER A 55 -4.70 6.62 4.58
N ALA A 56 -5.18 6.17 3.41
CA ALA A 56 -4.82 6.82 2.14
C ALA A 56 -5.30 8.27 2.10
N LEU A 57 -6.50 8.51 2.57
CA LEU A 57 -7.04 9.87 2.63
C LEU A 57 -6.25 10.74 3.59
N ALA A 58 -5.89 10.19 4.75
CA ALA A 58 -5.10 10.94 5.72
C ALA A 58 -3.73 11.31 5.18
N PHE A 59 -3.04 10.38 4.53
CA PHE A 59 -1.75 10.66 3.92
C PHE A 59 -1.86 11.67 2.78
N ALA A 60 -2.91 11.53 1.97
CA ALA A 60 -3.13 12.47 0.86
C ALA A 60 -3.30 13.88 1.37
N ASP A 61 -4.12 14.05 2.41
CA ASP A 61 -4.34 15.37 3.01
C ASP A 61 -3.05 15.93 3.58
N ALA A 62 -2.31 15.13 4.33
CA ALA A 62 -1.14 15.62 5.04
C ALA A 62 0.04 15.88 4.11
N LEU A 63 0.19 15.11 3.04
CA LEU A 63 1.39 15.13 2.22
C LEU A 63 1.17 15.72 0.82
N GLY A 64 -0.06 16.06 0.48
CA GLY A 64 -0.36 16.67 -0.82
C GLY A 64 -0.34 15.68 -1.97
N THR A 65 -0.57 14.41 -1.70
CA THR A 65 -0.70 13.38 -2.72
C THR A 65 -2.17 13.08 -2.96
N THR A 66 -2.45 12.14 -3.87
CA THR A 66 -3.80 11.62 -4.02
C THR A 66 -3.94 10.37 -3.15
N PRO A 67 -5.17 10.05 -2.71
CA PRO A 67 -5.36 8.79 -1.99
C PRO A 67 -5.09 7.57 -2.88
N GLU A 68 -5.35 7.69 -4.18
CA GLU A 68 -5.07 6.62 -5.13
C GLU A 68 -3.60 6.26 -5.18
N PHE A 69 -2.72 7.24 -5.01
CA PHE A 69 -1.29 6.99 -4.97
C PHE A 69 -0.95 5.92 -3.93
N TRP A 70 -1.51 6.07 -2.72
CA TRP A 70 -1.23 5.14 -1.63
C TRP A 70 -1.92 3.80 -1.83
N LEU A 71 -3.16 3.83 -2.33
CA LEU A 71 -3.90 2.59 -2.58
C LEU A 71 -3.27 1.78 -3.71
N ASN A 72 -2.72 2.45 -4.73
CA ASN A 72 -2.04 1.75 -5.80
C ASN A 72 -0.76 1.08 -5.33
N LEU A 73 -0.03 1.71 -4.43
CA LEU A 73 1.14 1.07 -3.83
C LEU A 73 0.75 -0.20 -3.08
N GLN A 74 -0.34 -0.13 -2.34
CA GLN A 74 -0.84 -1.30 -1.61
C GLN A 74 -1.29 -2.39 -2.57
N LEU A 75 -1.99 -2.02 -3.62
CA LEU A 75 -2.46 -2.96 -4.61
C LEU A 75 -1.30 -3.72 -5.24
N GLN A 76 -0.26 -3.01 -5.65
CA GLN A 76 0.89 -3.64 -6.28
C GLN A 76 1.61 -4.56 -5.31
N HIS A 77 1.73 -4.14 -4.06
CA HIS A 77 2.36 -4.97 -3.03
C HIS A 77 1.54 -6.25 -2.83
N ASP A 78 0.23 -6.12 -2.70
CA ASP A 78 -0.66 -7.26 -2.47
C ASP A 78 -0.62 -8.23 -3.65
N LEU A 79 -0.62 -7.71 -4.87
CA LEU A 79 -0.53 -8.55 -6.05
C LEU A 79 0.79 -9.30 -6.11
N TRP A 80 1.89 -8.60 -5.79
CA TRP A 80 3.19 -9.26 -5.79
C TRP A 80 3.23 -10.40 -4.79
N MET A 81 2.69 -10.15 -3.57
CA MET A 81 2.60 -11.21 -2.55
C MET A 81 1.69 -12.35 -3.01
N GLY A 82 0.58 -12.00 -3.66
CA GLY A 82 -0.35 -12.99 -4.16
C GLY A 82 0.25 -13.89 -5.23
N TYR A 83 1.02 -13.32 -6.13
CA TYR A 83 1.68 -14.09 -7.17
C TYR A 83 2.61 -15.16 -6.60
N GLN A 84 3.22 -14.90 -5.46
CA GLN A 84 4.11 -15.87 -4.83
C GLN A 84 3.40 -17.15 -4.41
N LYS A 85 2.11 -17.04 -4.13
CA LYS A 85 1.32 -18.16 -3.58
C LYS A 85 0.26 -18.66 -4.55
N HIS A 86 0.04 -17.96 -5.63
CA HIS A 86 -1.09 -18.23 -6.50
C HIS A 86 -0.85 -19.48 -7.32
N LYS A 87 -1.85 -20.36 -7.33
CA LYS A 87 -1.89 -21.51 -8.23
C LYS A 87 -2.89 -21.19 -9.34
N PRO A 88 -2.46 -21.22 -10.59
CA PRO A 88 -3.36 -20.86 -11.68
C PRO A 88 -4.64 -21.71 -11.69
N ILE A 89 -5.73 -21.06 -12.01
CA ILE A 89 -7.01 -21.71 -12.14
C ILE A 89 -7.35 -21.72 -13.63
N PRO A 90 -7.74 -22.88 -14.20
CA PRO A 90 -8.07 -22.89 -15.62
C PRO A 90 -9.29 -22.04 -15.91
N PRO A 91 -9.35 -21.42 -17.06
CA PRO A 91 -10.53 -20.65 -17.44
C PRO A 91 -11.74 -21.56 -17.53
N ILE A 92 -12.90 -20.98 -17.32
CA ILE A 92 -14.15 -21.70 -17.50
C ILE A 92 -14.29 -22.09 -18.98
N SER A 93 -14.71 -23.34 -19.20
CA SER A 93 -14.90 -23.81 -20.55
C SER A 93 -15.90 -22.95 -21.31
N ASN A 94 -15.55 -22.72 -22.56
CA ASN A 94 -16.34 -21.95 -23.44
C ASN A 94 -17.76 -22.51 -23.57
N GLY A 95 -18.74 -21.64 -23.48
CA GLY A 95 -20.14 -22.01 -23.69
C GLY A 95 -20.87 -22.52 -22.48
N GLN A 96 -20.19 -22.68 -21.37
CA GLN A 96 -20.84 -23.20 -20.17
C GLN A 96 -21.46 -22.14 -19.30
N PHE A 97 -20.92 -20.94 -19.33
CA PHE A 97 -21.41 -19.85 -18.51
C PHE A 97 -21.47 -18.58 -19.30
N SER A 98 -22.48 -17.78 -18.99
CA SER A 98 -22.58 -16.45 -19.51
C SER A 98 -21.75 -15.50 -18.68
N VAL A 99 -20.97 -14.67 -19.33
CA VAL A 99 -20.18 -13.66 -18.65
C VAL A 99 -20.85 -12.32 -18.86
N LYS A 100 -21.11 -11.65 -17.78
CA LYS A 100 -21.75 -10.35 -17.84
C LYS A 100 -20.76 -9.25 -18.02
#